data_9f495c0f64afb035dcadefbfcb5d390e
#
_entry.id   9f495c0f64afb035dcadefbfcb5d390e
#
_cell.length_a   1.000
_cell.length_b   1.000
_cell.length_c   1.000
_cell.angle_alpha   90.00
_cell.angle_beta   90.00
_cell.angle_gamma   90.00
#
_symmetry.space_group_name_H-M   'P 1'
#
loop_
_entity.id
_entity.type
_entity.pdbx_description
1 polymer ?
#
loop_
_entity_poly.entity_id
_entity_poly.type
_entity_poly.pdbx_seq_one_letter_code
_entity_poly.pdbx_strand_id
1 'polypeptide(L)'
;FKQIEINMKYIMAILFLFTYTLPFANHHEDGENVIEKPILTELPTMDLRFVEKIGILTPDEIIMILGEPAKRIELKMKSSNDVIARTWYYHNINTDENGKYFPTTELDIVDGYVESVVFMNEVDETTTIEAKKYDVERPNSVF
;
A
#
# COMPACT_ATOMS: atom_id res chain seq x y z
N PHE A 1 -27.30 -46.08 45.95
CA PHE A 1 -26.48 -45.19 46.81
C PHE A 1 -24.99 -45.25 46.50
N LYS A 2 -24.45 -46.35 45.99
CA LYS A 2 -23.01 -46.49 45.69
C LYS A 2 -22.56 -45.68 44.43
N GLN A 3 -23.49 -45.37 43.55
CA GLN A 3 -23.17 -44.69 42.28
C GLN A 3 -23.00 -43.17 42.42
N ILE A 4 -23.65 -42.58 43.44
CA ILE A 4 -23.56 -41.13 43.70
C ILE A 4 -22.23 -40.74 44.38
N GLU A 5 -21.67 -41.62 45.19
CA GLU A 5 -20.39 -41.34 45.86
C GLU A 5 -19.18 -41.38 44.91
N ILE A 6 -19.24 -42.18 43.85
CA ILE A 6 -18.17 -42.25 42.86
C ILE A 6 -18.09 -40.96 42.03
N ASN A 7 -19.25 -40.39 41.70
CA ASN A 7 -19.31 -39.17 40.93
C ASN A 7 -18.82 -37.93 41.72
N MET A 8 -19.04 -37.91 43.02
CA MET A 8 -18.62 -36.79 43.87
C MET A 8 -17.10 -36.74 44.06
N LYS A 9 -16.44 -37.91 44.09
CA LYS A 9 -14.97 -37.98 44.16
C LYS A 9 -14.28 -37.50 42.87
N TYR A 10 -14.88 -37.76 41.72
CA TYR A 10 -14.34 -37.29 40.44
C TYR A 10 -14.62 -35.82 40.20
N ILE A 11 -15.72 -35.27 40.68
CA ILE A 11 -16.04 -33.83 40.59
C ILE A 11 -15.05 -33.00 41.42
N MET A 12 -14.67 -33.48 42.61
CA MET A 12 -13.67 -32.80 43.42
C MET A 12 -12.25 -32.91 42.83
N ALA A 13 -11.92 -33.99 42.13
CA ALA A 13 -10.64 -34.12 41.44
C ALA A 13 -10.50 -33.19 40.20
N ILE A 14 -11.61 -32.92 39.50
CA ILE A 14 -11.64 -32.03 38.37
C ILE A 14 -11.55 -30.57 38.81
N LEU A 15 -12.10 -30.20 39.96
CA LEU A 15 -12.03 -28.84 40.48
C LEU A 15 -10.62 -28.44 40.95
N PHE A 16 -9.76 -29.41 41.31
CA PHE A 16 -8.40 -29.14 41.76
C PHE A 16 -7.39 -28.99 40.63
N LEU A 17 -7.73 -29.38 39.41
CA LEU A 17 -6.85 -29.30 38.24
C LEU A 17 -6.87 -27.93 37.53
N PHE A 18 -7.78 -27.03 37.92
CA PHE A 18 -7.92 -25.73 37.28
C PHE A 18 -7.26 -24.55 38.04
N THR A 19 -6.51 -24.82 39.10
CA THR A 19 -5.82 -23.75 39.87
C THR A 19 -4.33 -23.62 39.57
N TYR A 20 -3.83 -24.19 38.49
CA TYR A 20 -2.51 -23.78 38.02
C TYR A 20 -2.63 -22.46 37.29
N THR A 21 -2.50 -21.39 38.05
CA THR A 21 -2.19 -20.07 37.49
C THR A 21 -0.89 -20.18 36.69
N LEU A 22 -1.00 -20.13 35.38
CA LEU A 22 0.15 -19.94 34.53
C LEU A 22 0.82 -18.62 34.94
N PRO A 23 2.14 -18.60 35.19
CA PRO A 23 2.83 -17.32 35.34
C PRO A 23 2.62 -16.55 34.05
N PHE A 24 1.98 -15.39 34.13
CA PHE A 24 2.05 -14.41 33.09
C PHE A 24 3.54 -14.09 32.91
N ALA A 25 4.15 -14.68 31.88
CA ALA A 25 5.37 -14.13 31.35
C ALA A 25 4.99 -12.71 30.89
N ASN A 26 5.48 -11.69 31.60
CA ASN A 26 5.54 -10.36 31.08
C ASN A 26 6.40 -10.44 29.81
N HIS A 27 5.72 -10.61 28.68
CA HIS A 27 6.31 -10.28 27.41
C HIS A 27 6.46 -8.75 27.48
N HIS A 28 7.67 -8.28 27.65
CA HIS A 28 8.02 -6.94 27.27
C HIS A 28 7.72 -6.91 25.76
N GLU A 29 6.56 -6.40 25.40
CA GLU A 29 6.34 -5.86 24.09
C GLU A 29 7.31 -4.67 23.97
N ASP A 30 8.48 -4.94 23.43
CA ASP A 30 9.23 -3.90 22.77
C ASP A 30 8.25 -3.30 21.76
N GLY A 31 7.73 -2.12 22.09
CA GLY A 31 6.80 -1.42 21.24
C GLY A 31 7.53 -1.04 19.95
N GLU A 32 7.52 -1.98 18.99
CA GLU A 32 7.70 -1.63 17.62
C GLU A 32 6.60 -0.63 17.31
N ASN A 33 6.98 0.63 17.17
CA ASN A 33 6.12 1.67 16.65
C ASN A 33 5.83 1.28 15.19
N VAL A 34 4.86 0.39 15.02
CA VAL A 34 4.27 0.12 13.72
C VAL A 34 3.56 1.42 13.36
N ILE A 35 4.23 2.26 12.58
CA ILE A 35 3.59 3.42 11.96
C ILE A 35 2.56 2.81 11.02
N GLU A 36 1.30 2.73 11.48
CA GLU A 36 0.20 2.27 10.65
C GLU A 36 0.13 3.19 9.44
N LYS A 37 0.41 2.62 8.27
CA LYS A 37 0.25 3.31 6.99
C LYS A 37 -1.23 3.71 6.86
N PRO A 38 -1.53 5.00 6.59
CA PRO A 38 -2.92 5.42 6.42
C PRO A 38 -3.57 4.67 5.25
N ILE A 39 -4.75 4.10 5.50
CA ILE A 39 -5.54 3.45 4.46
C ILE A 39 -6.15 4.56 3.58
N LEU A 40 -5.59 4.74 2.39
CA LEU A 40 -6.14 5.64 1.38
C LEU A 40 -7.17 4.89 0.54
N THR A 41 -8.39 5.41 0.47
CA THR A 41 -9.47 4.87 -0.36
C THR A 41 -9.65 5.66 -1.66
N GLU A 42 -9.09 6.87 -1.73
CA GLU A 42 -9.13 7.75 -2.90
C GLU A 42 -7.86 8.60 -2.98
N LEU A 43 -7.53 9.07 -4.16
CA LEU A 43 -6.43 10.00 -4.41
C LEU A 43 -7.00 11.36 -4.82
N PRO A 44 -6.37 12.49 -4.37
CA PRO A 44 -6.75 13.81 -4.84
C PRO A 44 -6.49 13.95 -6.34
N THR A 45 -7.34 14.70 -7.05
CA THR A 45 -7.18 14.93 -8.48
C THR A 45 -6.15 16.02 -8.79
N MET A 46 -5.98 17.01 -7.90
CA MET A 46 -5.04 18.11 -8.10
C MET A 46 -3.59 17.60 -8.08
N ASP A 47 -2.80 18.00 -9.08
CA ASP A 47 -1.45 17.47 -9.38
C ASP A 47 -0.51 17.41 -8.18
N LEU A 48 -0.22 18.49 -7.50
CA LEU A 48 0.67 18.49 -6.34
C LEU A 48 0.17 17.64 -5.18
N ARG A 49 -1.14 17.66 -4.91
CA ARG A 49 -1.74 16.85 -3.86
C ARG A 49 -1.72 15.36 -4.19
N PHE A 50 -1.88 15.03 -5.46
CA PHE A 50 -1.74 13.67 -5.96
C PHE A 50 -0.31 13.15 -5.75
N VAL A 51 0.71 13.94 -6.15
CA VAL A 51 2.13 13.59 -5.98
C VAL A 51 2.48 13.33 -4.51
N GLU A 52 1.98 14.17 -3.58
CA GLU A 52 2.20 13.99 -2.13
C GLU A 52 1.66 12.65 -1.60
N LYS A 53 0.60 12.11 -2.21
CA LYS A 53 -0.10 10.91 -1.70
C LYS A 53 0.28 9.62 -2.42
N ILE A 54 0.63 9.69 -3.71
CA ILE A 54 0.86 8.50 -4.53
C ILE A 54 2.10 7.72 -4.08
N GLY A 55 3.11 8.39 -3.51
CA GLY A 55 4.40 7.80 -3.15
C GLY A 55 4.37 6.75 -2.04
N ILE A 56 3.30 6.72 -1.24
CA ILE A 56 3.14 5.73 -0.18
C ILE A 56 2.41 4.47 -0.63
N LEU A 57 1.85 4.47 -1.85
CA LEU A 57 1.04 3.38 -2.38
C LEU A 57 1.88 2.37 -3.14
N THR A 58 1.54 1.10 -2.95
CA THR A 58 2.02 0.01 -3.79
C THR A 58 1.25 -0.03 -5.11
N PRO A 59 1.77 -0.70 -6.17
CA PRO A 59 1.08 -0.85 -7.43
C PRO A 59 -0.33 -1.45 -7.29
N ASP A 60 -0.52 -2.43 -6.41
CA ASP A 60 -1.82 -3.06 -6.20
C ASP A 60 -2.83 -2.08 -5.56
N GLU A 61 -2.39 -1.26 -4.61
CA GLU A 61 -3.22 -0.21 -4.01
C GLU A 61 -3.59 0.87 -5.04
N ILE A 62 -2.66 1.24 -5.93
CA ILE A 62 -2.93 2.17 -7.02
C ILE A 62 -4.02 1.62 -7.95
N ILE A 63 -3.92 0.35 -8.35
CA ILE A 63 -4.94 -0.30 -9.17
C ILE A 63 -6.29 -0.36 -8.44
N MET A 64 -6.29 -0.63 -7.13
CA MET A 64 -7.54 -0.64 -6.35
C MET A 64 -8.23 0.73 -6.34
N ILE A 65 -7.46 1.82 -6.31
CA ILE A 65 -8.01 3.19 -6.22
C ILE A 65 -8.34 3.77 -7.60
N LEU A 66 -7.41 3.64 -8.56
CA LEU A 66 -7.51 4.28 -9.89
C LEU A 66 -8.06 3.34 -10.97
N GLY A 67 -8.12 2.04 -10.69
CA GLY A 67 -8.39 1.02 -11.71
C GLY A 67 -7.16 0.69 -12.56
N GLU A 68 -7.37 -0.13 -13.58
CA GLU A 68 -6.31 -0.52 -14.50
C GLU A 68 -5.81 0.67 -15.33
N PRO A 69 -4.48 0.82 -15.52
CA PRO A 69 -3.95 1.86 -16.39
C PRO A 69 -4.29 1.58 -17.86
N ALA A 70 -4.47 2.64 -18.64
CA ALA A 70 -4.76 2.55 -20.08
C ALA A 70 -3.62 1.89 -20.86
N LYS A 71 -2.36 2.08 -20.41
CA LYS A 71 -1.17 1.47 -21.00
C LYS A 71 -0.16 1.15 -19.91
N ARG A 72 0.56 0.02 -20.07
CA ARG A 72 1.68 -0.40 -19.24
C ARG A 72 2.90 -0.65 -20.10
N ILE A 73 4.06 -0.21 -19.62
CA ILE A 73 5.37 -0.57 -20.17
C ILE A 73 6.17 -1.18 -19.03
N GLU A 74 6.87 -2.27 -19.29
CA GLU A 74 7.74 -2.92 -18.31
C GLU A 74 9.17 -2.96 -18.83
N LEU A 75 10.10 -2.53 -17.99
CA LEU A 75 11.52 -2.73 -18.21
C LEU A 75 11.97 -3.98 -17.45
N LYS A 76 12.51 -4.94 -18.15
CA LYS A 76 12.97 -6.21 -17.60
C LYS A 76 14.48 -6.36 -17.70
N MET A 77 15.06 -7.00 -16.69
CA MET A 77 16.47 -7.37 -16.69
C MET A 77 16.69 -8.53 -17.68
N LYS A 78 17.67 -8.38 -18.59
CA LYS A 78 17.96 -9.39 -19.61
C LYS A 78 18.41 -10.74 -19.05
N SER A 79 19.06 -10.73 -17.89
CA SER A 79 19.65 -11.93 -17.29
C SER A 79 18.65 -12.80 -16.53
N SER A 80 17.67 -12.20 -15.85
CA SER A 80 16.71 -12.90 -14.97
C SER A 80 15.26 -12.76 -15.41
N ASN A 81 14.98 -11.88 -16.38
CA ASN A 81 13.62 -11.52 -16.81
C ASN A 81 12.79 -10.81 -15.70
N ASP A 82 13.43 -10.39 -14.60
CA ASP A 82 12.77 -9.66 -13.53
C ASP A 82 12.37 -8.25 -14.00
N VAL A 83 11.19 -7.80 -13.59
CA VAL A 83 10.73 -6.44 -13.86
C VAL A 83 11.41 -5.49 -12.88
N ILE A 84 12.22 -4.57 -13.42
CA ILE A 84 12.99 -3.58 -12.65
C ILE A 84 12.31 -2.21 -12.60
N ALA A 85 11.49 -1.88 -13.59
CA ALA A 85 10.69 -0.67 -13.62
C ALA A 85 9.41 -0.88 -14.42
N ARG A 86 8.40 -0.08 -14.11
CA ARG A 86 7.13 -0.03 -14.82
C ARG A 86 6.77 1.41 -15.09
N THR A 87 6.23 1.70 -16.28
CA THR A 87 5.62 2.98 -16.60
C THR A 87 4.14 2.74 -16.90
N TRP A 88 3.27 3.42 -16.17
CA TRP A 88 1.82 3.31 -16.30
C TRP A 88 1.22 4.63 -16.77
N TYR A 89 0.25 4.55 -17.67
CA TYR A 89 -0.43 5.70 -18.25
C TYR A 89 -1.90 5.67 -17.88
N TYR A 90 -2.37 6.79 -17.32
CA TYR A 90 -3.78 7.04 -17.03
C TYR A 90 -4.25 8.27 -17.78
N HIS A 91 -5.54 8.29 -18.16
CA HIS A 91 -6.12 9.43 -18.89
C HIS A 91 -7.11 10.17 -18.02
N ASN A 92 -7.03 11.51 -18.04
CA ASN A 92 -8.00 12.42 -17.43
C ASN A 92 -8.28 12.14 -15.94
N ILE A 93 -7.26 11.77 -15.17
CA ILE A 93 -7.40 11.50 -13.73
C ILE A 93 -6.95 12.67 -12.87
N ASN A 94 -6.08 13.55 -13.37
CA ASN A 94 -5.51 14.66 -12.62
C ASN A 94 -5.82 16.00 -13.24
N THR A 95 -5.85 17.04 -12.39
CA THR A 95 -6.09 18.43 -12.78
C THR A 95 -4.93 19.33 -12.34
N ASP A 96 -4.76 20.44 -13.04
CA ASP A 96 -3.94 21.54 -12.57
C ASP A 96 -4.64 22.32 -11.43
N GLU A 97 -4.01 23.38 -10.94
CA GLU A 97 -4.54 24.27 -9.90
C GLU A 97 -5.84 25.00 -10.28
N ASN A 98 -6.12 25.12 -11.59
CA ASN A 98 -7.33 25.75 -12.14
C ASN A 98 -8.45 24.73 -12.39
N GLY A 99 -8.22 23.46 -12.10
CA GLY A 99 -9.18 22.38 -12.31
C GLY A 99 -9.23 21.86 -13.75
N LYS A 100 -8.28 22.26 -14.62
CA LYS A 100 -8.17 21.73 -15.98
C LYS A 100 -7.50 20.36 -15.94
N TYR A 101 -8.14 19.36 -16.56
CA TYR A 101 -7.60 18.01 -16.61
C TYR A 101 -6.38 17.92 -17.52
N PHE A 102 -5.37 17.17 -17.06
CA PHE A 102 -4.30 16.69 -17.91
C PHE A 102 -4.81 15.50 -18.73
N PRO A 103 -4.61 15.48 -20.06
CA PRO A 103 -4.99 14.37 -20.91
C PRO A 103 -4.36 13.05 -20.49
N THR A 104 -3.11 13.08 -20.03
CA THR A 104 -2.36 11.90 -19.62
C THR A 104 -1.54 12.17 -18.37
N THR A 105 -1.59 11.21 -17.44
CA THR A 105 -0.71 11.12 -16.28
C THR A 105 0.13 9.85 -16.42
N GLU A 106 1.46 10.00 -16.38
CA GLU A 106 2.42 8.91 -16.39
C GLU A 106 2.94 8.69 -14.97
N LEU A 107 3.00 7.43 -14.54
CA LEU A 107 3.59 6.99 -13.28
C LEU A 107 4.79 6.10 -13.58
N ASP A 108 5.98 6.51 -13.15
CA ASP A 108 7.15 5.65 -13.17
C ASP A 108 7.28 4.93 -11.83
N ILE A 109 7.30 3.62 -11.87
CA ILE A 109 7.31 2.74 -10.70
C ILE A 109 8.62 1.94 -10.69
N VAL A 110 9.39 2.12 -9.62
CA VAL A 110 10.66 1.43 -9.39
C VAL A 110 10.63 0.82 -8.00
N ASP A 111 11.12 -0.40 -7.86
CA ASP A 111 11.15 -1.12 -6.57
C ASP A 111 9.80 -1.18 -5.84
N GLY A 112 8.70 -1.22 -6.61
CA GLY A 112 7.36 -1.35 -6.07
C GLY A 112 6.73 -0.05 -5.53
N TYR A 113 7.32 1.12 -5.83
CA TYR A 113 6.79 2.43 -5.46
C TYR A 113 6.87 3.41 -6.63
N VAL A 114 5.99 4.42 -6.64
CA VAL A 114 6.05 5.50 -7.63
C VAL A 114 7.27 6.36 -7.32
N GLU A 115 8.17 6.50 -8.30
CA GLU A 115 9.37 7.34 -8.22
C GLU A 115 9.14 8.71 -8.82
N SER A 116 8.38 8.78 -9.93
CA SER A 116 8.03 10.04 -10.55
C SER A 116 6.63 10.04 -11.15
N VAL A 117 6.06 11.22 -11.25
CA VAL A 117 4.78 11.49 -11.93
C VAL A 117 4.98 12.53 -12.99
N VAL A 118 4.49 12.27 -14.20
CA VAL A 118 4.53 13.22 -15.31
C VAL A 118 3.11 13.56 -15.75
N PHE A 119 2.74 14.84 -15.70
CA PHE A 119 1.47 15.34 -16.22
C PHE A 119 1.69 15.93 -17.61
N MET A 120 1.05 15.38 -18.63
CA MET A 120 1.19 15.75 -20.03
C MET A 120 -0.02 16.54 -20.49
N ASN A 121 0.23 17.68 -21.16
CA ASN A 121 -0.83 18.54 -21.69
C ASN A 121 -1.41 18.03 -23.01
N GLU A 122 -0.65 17.26 -23.80
CA GLU A 122 -1.11 16.72 -25.10
C GLU A 122 -0.76 15.24 -25.23
N VAL A 123 -1.63 14.51 -25.96
CA VAL A 123 -1.49 13.07 -26.24
C VAL A 123 -0.92 12.83 -27.64
N ASP A 124 -0.77 13.87 -28.46
CA ASP A 124 -0.33 13.75 -29.86
C ASP A 124 1.20 13.62 -29.93
N GLU A 125 1.67 12.54 -30.55
CA GLU A 125 3.09 12.23 -30.74
C GLU A 125 3.82 13.24 -31.66
N THR A 126 3.10 14.12 -32.32
CA THR A 126 3.63 15.08 -33.30
C THR A 126 3.85 16.50 -32.76
N THR A 127 3.33 16.81 -31.58
CA THR A 127 3.41 18.13 -30.97
C THR A 127 4.42 18.16 -29.84
N THR A 128 5.05 19.32 -29.59
CA THR A 128 5.91 19.52 -28.41
C THR A 128 5.09 19.35 -27.16
N ILE A 129 5.30 18.25 -26.45
CA ILE A 129 4.58 17.92 -25.22
C ILE A 129 5.10 18.84 -24.11
N GLU A 130 4.24 19.73 -23.61
CA GLU A 130 4.50 20.39 -22.33
C GLU A 130 4.19 19.40 -21.21
N ALA A 131 5.22 18.88 -20.56
CA ALA A 131 5.08 17.97 -19.46
C ALA A 131 5.63 18.58 -18.16
N LYS A 132 4.89 18.42 -17.08
CA LYS A 132 5.36 18.72 -15.72
C LYS A 132 5.76 17.40 -15.07
N LYS A 133 7.04 17.26 -14.75
CA LYS A 133 7.56 16.09 -14.02
C LYS A 133 7.79 16.43 -12.55
N TYR A 134 7.35 15.56 -11.67
CA TYR A 134 7.56 15.64 -10.23
C TYR A 134 8.23 14.36 -9.74
N ASP A 135 9.31 14.50 -8.98
CA ASP A 135 9.87 13.40 -8.24
C ASP A 135 9.03 13.19 -6.98
N VAL A 136 8.76 11.94 -6.65
CA VAL A 136 7.94 11.56 -5.51
C VAL A 136 8.84 11.27 -4.33
N GLU A 137 8.63 12.00 -3.23
CA GLU A 137 9.33 11.72 -1.97
C GLU A 137 8.79 10.41 -1.37
N ARG A 138 9.67 9.42 -1.22
CA ARG A 138 9.35 8.22 -0.44
C ARG A 138 9.34 8.59 1.04
N PRO A 139 8.35 8.13 1.82
CA PRO A 139 8.45 8.26 3.27
C PRO A 139 9.76 7.58 3.68
N ASN A 140 10.57 8.29 4.47
CA ASN A 140 11.82 7.73 4.98
C ASN A 140 11.51 6.41 5.66
N SER A 141 11.97 5.31 5.05
CA SER A 141 12.01 4.04 5.74
C SER A 141 12.95 4.25 6.91
N VAL A 142 12.41 4.29 8.11
CA VAL A 142 13.20 4.26 9.33
C VAL A 142 13.79 2.85 9.38
N PHE A 143 15.09 2.74 8.97
CA PHE A 143 15.87 1.53 9.15
C PHE A 143 16.31 1.44 10.61
#